data_d1861b365393094ee7224cc0ae2a08b6
#
_entry.id   d1861b365393094ee7224cc0ae2a08b6
#
_cell.length_a   1.000
_cell.length_b   1.000
_cell.length_c   1.000
_cell.angle_alpha   90.00
_cell.angle_beta   90.00
_cell.angle_gamma   90.00
#
_symmetry.space_group_name_H-M   'P 1'
#
loop_
_entity.id
_entity.type
_entity.pdbx_description
1 polymer ?
#
loop_
_entity_poly.entity_id
_entity_poly.type
_entity_poly.pdbx_seq_one_letter_code
_entity_poly.pdbx_strand_id
1 'polypeptide(L)'
;MVAFIIMSILVIFVKDKFVILASLFFFIAAFLLVFYFLKKFYQKTELEQIQYVNNQAEDSLNSLLEQMPVGVIKLNMANMEIEWFNPYAELILTTEDGEINPTQIQEIIKAAFSSLGIYANIGEKRYAVHLDKTSGVVYFFDVSGEYEATVELVTSRPAIGIISVDNYDDLENETSESDISNINSFVANFVAEFAGRYKMFSRRVGMDRFYLFTDYTVLEHLMQDKFSMIDSFREEAKQRNLPLTMSMGLSYGDGDHESIGKVALSNLNLAEVRGGDQVVVRENDETKDPIYFGGGSAASVKRTRTRTRAMMTAISEKLKSVDRVFIVGHKNLDMDALGSAVGMQLFSSNVLEESYVIYDASQMSPDIRRAIELLDKEGVSSLLTLEEASEMVTRRSLLVMVDHSKTVLTLSKDFYNLFNQTIVIDHHRRDQDFPENAVITYIESGASSASELVTELIQFQNSKKKRLSRIQASVLMGGMMLDTKNFTSRVTSRTFDVASYLRTRGSDSVVIQDISATDFEEYRLVNELILQGQMVQPSILVAQALETKTYDTVVISKAADALLAMSGIEASFVLAKNDQGDISISARSRSRINVQRIMEELGGGGHFNLAAARLTGMNLQEAGDKLKTVIVNETEEKETEE
;
A
#
# COMPACT_ATOMS: atom_id res chain seq x y z
N MET A 1 -53.73 -75.38 -46.30
CA MET A 1 -53.81 -76.74 -45.76
C MET A 1 -55.05 -77.51 -46.24
N VAL A 2 -56.31 -77.05 -46.12
CA VAL A 2 -57.55 -77.69 -46.54
C VAL A 2 -57.59 -77.95 -48.05
N ALA A 3 -57.24 -77.01 -48.90
CA ALA A 3 -57.15 -77.17 -50.36
C ALA A 3 -56.10 -78.23 -50.81
N PHE A 4 -55.04 -78.37 -50.04
CA PHE A 4 -53.98 -79.36 -50.28
C PHE A 4 -54.53 -80.80 -49.99
N ILE A 5 -55.30 -80.97 -48.92
CA ILE A 5 -55.95 -82.23 -48.54
C ILE A 5 -57.01 -82.62 -49.57
N ILE A 6 -57.84 -81.66 -49.98
CA ILE A 6 -58.87 -81.89 -51.00
C ILE A 6 -58.23 -82.31 -52.33
N MET A 7 -57.16 -81.66 -52.74
CA MET A 7 -56.46 -82.01 -53.96
C MET A 7 -55.75 -83.39 -53.91
N SER A 8 -55.16 -83.71 -52.77
CA SER A 8 -54.57 -85.04 -52.56
C SER A 8 -55.59 -86.17 -52.66
N ILE A 9 -56.79 -85.88 -52.17
CA ILE A 9 -57.91 -86.85 -52.32
C ILE A 9 -58.40 -86.96 -53.77
N LEU A 10 -58.48 -85.82 -54.48
CA LEU A 10 -58.88 -85.84 -55.92
C LEU A 10 -57.88 -86.54 -56.79
N VAL A 11 -56.57 -86.47 -56.57
CA VAL A 11 -55.51 -87.13 -57.29
C VAL A 11 -55.59 -88.65 -57.16
N ILE A 12 -56.15 -89.20 -56.09
CA ILE A 12 -56.31 -90.67 -55.91
C ILE A 12 -57.39 -91.24 -56.82
N PHE A 13 -58.37 -90.47 -57.27
CA PHE A 13 -59.50 -90.90 -58.06
C PHE A 13 -59.35 -90.68 -59.57
N VAL A 14 -58.35 -89.92 -60.02
CA VAL A 14 -58.14 -89.62 -61.44
C VAL A 14 -57.01 -90.51 -62.00
N LYS A 15 -57.34 -91.45 -62.98
CA LYS A 15 -56.37 -92.36 -63.61
C LYS A 15 -55.58 -91.75 -64.78
N ASP A 16 -55.93 -90.53 -65.18
CA ASP A 16 -55.23 -89.88 -66.31
C ASP A 16 -54.05 -89.07 -65.87
N LYS A 17 -52.84 -89.49 -66.23
CA LYS A 17 -51.59 -88.83 -65.81
C LYS A 17 -51.46 -87.37 -66.26
N PHE A 18 -52.09 -87.00 -67.36
CA PHE A 18 -52.04 -85.68 -67.92
C PHE A 18 -52.86 -84.68 -67.07
N VAL A 19 -54.04 -85.12 -66.58
CA VAL A 19 -54.92 -84.34 -65.74
C VAL A 19 -54.26 -84.11 -64.37
N ILE A 20 -53.53 -85.09 -63.81
CA ILE A 20 -52.80 -84.96 -62.54
C ILE A 20 -51.66 -83.95 -62.72
N LEU A 21 -50.90 -84.00 -63.80
CA LEU A 21 -49.78 -83.10 -64.05
C LEU A 21 -50.27 -81.63 -64.22
N ALA A 22 -51.36 -81.48 -65.01
CA ALA A 22 -51.96 -80.14 -65.23
C ALA A 22 -52.55 -79.54 -63.93
N SER A 23 -53.18 -80.36 -63.08
CA SER A 23 -53.71 -79.91 -61.82
C SER A 23 -52.58 -79.58 -60.83
N LEU A 24 -51.49 -80.32 -60.79
CA LEU A 24 -50.30 -80.00 -59.98
C LEU A 24 -49.66 -78.69 -60.42
N PHE A 25 -49.52 -78.53 -61.78
CA PHE A 25 -48.98 -77.28 -62.34
C PHE A 25 -49.85 -76.07 -61.96
N PHE A 26 -51.16 -76.22 -62.09
CA PHE A 26 -52.11 -75.17 -61.75
C PHE A 26 -52.05 -74.83 -60.23
N PHE A 27 -51.88 -75.83 -59.38
CA PHE A 27 -51.74 -75.68 -57.96
C PHE A 27 -50.45 -75.01 -57.57
N ILE A 28 -49.33 -75.43 -58.19
CA ILE A 28 -48.02 -74.77 -57.98
C ILE A 28 -48.10 -73.29 -58.43
N ALA A 29 -48.71 -73.09 -59.63
CA ALA A 29 -48.89 -71.71 -60.13
C ALA A 29 -49.77 -70.84 -59.19
N ALA A 30 -50.90 -71.40 -58.69
CA ALA A 30 -51.76 -70.73 -57.72
C ALA A 30 -51.03 -70.47 -56.39
N PHE A 31 -50.25 -71.48 -55.91
CA PHE A 31 -49.45 -71.32 -54.69
C PHE A 31 -48.37 -70.23 -54.83
N LEU A 32 -47.65 -70.24 -55.97
CA LEU A 32 -46.65 -69.19 -56.26
C LEU A 32 -47.29 -67.79 -56.36
N LEU A 33 -48.50 -67.77 -56.98
CA LEU A 33 -49.25 -66.50 -57.09
C LEU A 33 -49.73 -66.02 -55.76
N VAL A 34 -50.26 -66.89 -54.87
CA VAL A 34 -50.65 -66.56 -53.49
C VAL A 34 -49.42 -66.15 -52.69
N PHE A 35 -48.29 -66.90 -52.84
CA PHE A 35 -47.04 -66.56 -52.16
C PHE A 35 -46.48 -65.22 -52.63
N TYR A 36 -46.57 -64.91 -53.93
CA TYR A 36 -46.20 -63.63 -54.49
C TYR A 36 -47.04 -62.47 -53.89
N PHE A 37 -48.38 -62.69 -53.83
CA PHE A 37 -49.29 -61.69 -53.24
C PHE A 37 -49.05 -61.52 -51.74
N LEU A 38 -48.84 -62.61 -51.00
CA LEU A 38 -48.54 -62.57 -49.57
C LEU A 38 -47.21 -61.84 -49.33
N LYS A 39 -46.16 -62.15 -50.08
CA LYS A 39 -44.88 -61.47 -49.98
C LYS A 39 -45.00 -59.97 -50.26
N LYS A 40 -45.72 -59.62 -51.32
CA LYS A 40 -45.98 -58.21 -51.66
C LYS A 40 -46.81 -57.54 -50.61
N PHE A 41 -47.77 -58.20 -50.01
CA PHE A 41 -48.58 -57.72 -48.92
C PHE A 41 -47.71 -57.49 -47.66
N TYR A 42 -46.91 -58.44 -47.27
CA TYR A 42 -45.96 -58.29 -46.14
C TYR A 42 -44.99 -57.20 -46.37
N GLN A 43 -44.37 -57.08 -47.54
CA GLN A 43 -43.43 -55.99 -47.88
C GLN A 43 -44.14 -54.59 -47.77
N LYS A 44 -45.37 -54.50 -48.26
CA LYS A 44 -46.12 -53.24 -48.17
C LYS A 44 -46.46 -52.88 -46.72
N THR A 45 -46.90 -53.87 -45.93
CA THR A 45 -47.22 -53.65 -44.50
C THR A 45 -45.98 -53.31 -43.73
N GLU A 46 -44.82 -53.95 -44.02
CA GLU A 46 -43.55 -53.60 -43.35
C GLU A 46 -43.11 -52.16 -43.71
N LEU A 47 -43.24 -51.78 -45.01
CA LEU A 47 -42.95 -50.43 -45.44
C LEU A 47 -43.84 -49.38 -44.80
N GLU A 48 -45.16 -49.67 -44.67
CA GLU A 48 -46.15 -48.81 -43.99
C GLU A 48 -45.87 -48.72 -42.51
N GLN A 49 -45.43 -49.82 -41.88
CA GLN A 49 -45.03 -49.79 -40.44
C GLN A 49 -43.73 -48.97 -40.23
N ILE A 50 -42.73 -49.14 -41.12
CA ILE A 50 -41.50 -48.35 -41.04
C ILE A 50 -41.80 -46.88 -41.26
N GLN A 51 -42.66 -46.54 -42.25
CA GLN A 51 -43.07 -45.15 -42.46
C GLN A 51 -43.86 -44.59 -41.26
N TYR A 52 -44.76 -45.38 -40.68
CA TYR A 52 -45.52 -44.98 -39.50
C TYR A 52 -44.61 -44.72 -38.30
N VAL A 53 -43.66 -45.62 -38.02
CA VAL A 53 -42.67 -45.44 -36.92
C VAL A 53 -41.76 -44.27 -37.20
N ASN A 54 -41.33 -44.06 -38.45
CA ASN A 54 -40.49 -42.92 -38.83
C ASN A 54 -41.25 -41.60 -38.67
N ASN A 55 -42.51 -41.52 -39.14
CA ASN A 55 -43.32 -40.32 -38.97
C ASN A 55 -43.63 -40.05 -37.49
N GLN A 56 -43.92 -41.07 -36.70
CA GLN A 56 -44.13 -40.93 -35.27
C GLN A 56 -42.87 -40.49 -34.51
N ALA A 57 -41.70 -41.00 -34.94
CA ALA A 57 -40.42 -40.56 -34.38
C ALA A 57 -40.10 -39.11 -34.80
N GLU A 58 -40.39 -38.74 -36.05
CA GLU A 58 -40.23 -37.36 -36.55
C GLU A 58 -41.19 -36.37 -35.82
N ASP A 59 -42.45 -36.73 -35.68
CA ASP A 59 -43.43 -35.94 -34.93
C ASP A 59 -43.03 -35.80 -33.46
N SER A 60 -42.56 -36.87 -32.83
CA SER A 60 -42.08 -36.84 -31.46
C SER A 60 -40.81 -35.97 -31.32
N LEU A 61 -39.89 -36.07 -32.25
CA LEU A 61 -38.66 -35.24 -32.28
C LEU A 61 -39.00 -33.76 -32.48
N ASN A 62 -39.90 -33.46 -33.42
CA ASN A 62 -40.35 -32.09 -33.65
C ASN A 62 -41.06 -31.49 -32.42
N SER A 63 -41.92 -32.27 -31.79
CA SER A 63 -42.60 -31.85 -30.56
C SER A 63 -41.60 -31.60 -29.42
N LEU A 64 -40.56 -32.41 -29.28
CA LEU A 64 -39.48 -32.19 -28.31
C LEU A 64 -38.71 -30.91 -28.63
N LEU A 65 -38.34 -30.67 -29.87
CA LEU A 65 -37.60 -29.49 -30.32
C LEU A 65 -38.44 -28.20 -30.16
N GLU A 66 -39.77 -28.26 -30.33
CA GLU A 66 -40.71 -27.15 -30.11
C GLU A 66 -40.85 -26.80 -28.62
N GLN A 67 -40.78 -27.79 -27.73
CA GLN A 67 -40.99 -27.57 -26.28
C GLN A 67 -39.69 -27.35 -25.52
N MET A 68 -38.51 -27.59 -26.13
CA MET A 68 -37.22 -27.38 -25.49
C MET A 68 -36.94 -25.89 -25.24
N PRO A 69 -36.64 -25.47 -23.99
CA PRO A 69 -36.24 -24.08 -23.68
C PRO A 69 -34.76 -23.85 -24.05
N VAL A 70 -34.32 -24.36 -25.19
CA VAL A 70 -32.96 -24.23 -25.72
C VAL A 70 -33.08 -23.85 -27.19
N GLY A 71 -32.43 -22.76 -27.57
CA GLY A 71 -32.32 -22.41 -29.00
C GLY A 71 -31.37 -23.36 -29.71
N VAL A 72 -31.82 -23.92 -30.82
CA VAL A 72 -31.03 -24.84 -31.63
C VAL A 72 -31.01 -24.35 -33.07
N ILE A 73 -29.79 -24.19 -33.60
CA ILE A 73 -29.56 -23.79 -35.00
C ILE A 73 -28.67 -24.84 -35.64
N LYS A 74 -29.12 -25.35 -36.80
CA LYS A 74 -28.32 -26.25 -37.64
C LYS A 74 -27.64 -25.42 -38.73
N LEU A 75 -26.32 -25.57 -38.85
CA LEU A 75 -25.49 -24.89 -39.83
C LEU A 75 -25.00 -25.84 -40.90
N ASN A 76 -24.93 -25.37 -42.13
CA ASN A 76 -24.15 -25.97 -43.16
C ASN A 76 -22.67 -25.65 -42.93
N MET A 77 -21.90 -26.67 -42.58
CA MET A 77 -20.48 -26.48 -42.22
C MET A 77 -19.58 -26.11 -43.40
N ALA A 78 -20.08 -26.19 -44.67
CA ALA A 78 -19.29 -25.80 -45.84
C ALA A 78 -19.31 -24.28 -46.10
N ASN A 79 -20.45 -23.62 -45.84
CA ASN A 79 -20.64 -22.19 -46.13
C ASN A 79 -21.06 -21.39 -44.89
N MET A 80 -21.26 -22.04 -43.73
CA MET A 80 -21.68 -21.44 -42.45
C MET A 80 -23.08 -20.79 -42.53
N GLU A 81 -23.93 -21.21 -43.46
CA GLU A 81 -25.30 -20.77 -43.57
C GLU A 81 -26.23 -21.58 -42.67
N ILE A 82 -27.30 -20.93 -42.21
CA ILE A 82 -28.32 -21.57 -41.39
C ILE A 82 -29.18 -22.48 -42.28
N GLU A 83 -29.18 -23.77 -41.99
CA GLU A 83 -30.05 -24.75 -42.67
C GLU A 83 -31.42 -24.85 -41.97
N TRP A 84 -31.43 -24.75 -40.66
CA TRP A 84 -32.64 -24.90 -39.85
C TRP A 84 -32.46 -24.34 -38.46
N PHE A 85 -33.55 -23.94 -37.82
CA PHE A 85 -33.61 -23.54 -36.41
C PHE A 85 -34.93 -23.92 -35.79
N ASN A 86 -34.94 -24.16 -34.46
CA ASN A 86 -36.16 -24.48 -33.74
C ASN A 86 -36.92 -23.21 -33.37
N PRO A 87 -38.24 -23.29 -33.00
CA PRO A 87 -39.05 -22.13 -32.65
C PRO A 87 -38.47 -21.28 -31.50
N TYR A 88 -37.77 -21.89 -30.56
CA TYR A 88 -37.12 -21.14 -29.46
C TYR A 88 -35.94 -20.30 -29.97
N ALA A 89 -35.15 -20.83 -30.90
CA ALA A 89 -34.09 -20.03 -31.54
C ALA A 89 -34.68 -18.89 -32.38
N GLU A 90 -35.79 -19.13 -33.10
CA GLU A 90 -36.51 -18.08 -33.82
C GLU A 90 -36.94 -16.94 -32.87
N LEU A 91 -37.55 -17.29 -31.71
CA LEU A 91 -37.96 -16.33 -30.71
C LEU A 91 -36.80 -15.49 -30.15
N ILE A 92 -35.65 -16.11 -29.89
CA ILE A 92 -34.46 -15.42 -29.39
C ILE A 92 -33.88 -14.44 -30.40
N LEU A 93 -33.86 -14.82 -31.66
CA LEU A 93 -33.14 -14.14 -32.74
C LEU A 93 -34.01 -13.12 -33.50
N THR A 94 -35.30 -13.10 -33.26
CA THR A 94 -36.24 -12.16 -33.86
C THR A 94 -36.20 -10.83 -33.10
N THR A 95 -36.00 -9.75 -33.82
CA THR A 95 -36.03 -8.37 -33.28
C THR A 95 -37.47 -7.95 -32.97
N GLU A 96 -37.64 -6.83 -32.26
CA GLU A 96 -38.95 -6.23 -31.96
C GLU A 96 -39.78 -5.93 -33.24
N ASP A 97 -39.12 -5.67 -34.37
CA ASP A 97 -39.73 -5.46 -35.67
C ASP A 97 -40.14 -6.77 -36.38
N GLY A 98 -39.91 -7.92 -35.78
CA GLY A 98 -40.26 -9.23 -36.31
C GLY A 98 -39.30 -9.77 -37.38
N GLU A 99 -38.12 -9.15 -37.53
CA GLU A 99 -37.10 -9.60 -38.45
C GLU A 99 -35.90 -10.23 -37.69
N ILE A 100 -35.31 -11.29 -38.29
CA ILE A 100 -34.11 -11.89 -37.76
C ILE A 100 -32.90 -11.04 -38.18
N ASN A 101 -32.02 -10.68 -37.24
CA ASN A 101 -30.79 -9.95 -37.55
C ASN A 101 -29.65 -10.88 -38.00
N PRO A 102 -29.43 -11.04 -39.32
CA PRO A 102 -28.45 -12.03 -39.84
C PRO A 102 -27.01 -11.68 -39.45
N THR A 103 -26.71 -10.41 -39.32
CA THR A 103 -25.34 -9.93 -39.01
C THR A 103 -24.96 -10.30 -37.59
N GLN A 104 -25.84 -10.07 -36.62
CA GLN A 104 -25.61 -10.42 -35.21
C GLN A 104 -25.44 -11.93 -35.03
N ILE A 105 -26.26 -12.74 -35.71
CA ILE A 105 -26.19 -14.18 -35.64
C ILE A 105 -24.86 -14.67 -36.21
N GLN A 106 -24.41 -14.15 -37.35
CA GLN A 106 -23.14 -14.53 -37.95
C GLN A 106 -21.94 -14.18 -37.08
N GLU A 107 -21.98 -13.05 -36.37
CA GLU A 107 -20.94 -12.65 -35.40
C GLU A 107 -20.88 -13.62 -34.22
N ILE A 108 -22.04 -13.98 -33.65
CA ILE A 108 -22.13 -14.95 -32.55
C ILE A 108 -21.61 -16.32 -33.00
N ILE A 109 -22.01 -16.79 -34.17
CA ILE A 109 -21.56 -18.08 -34.72
C ILE A 109 -20.04 -18.08 -34.98
N LYS A 110 -19.49 -17.02 -35.55
CA LYS A 110 -18.04 -16.88 -35.78
C LYS A 110 -17.28 -16.87 -34.45
N ALA A 111 -17.78 -16.16 -33.42
CA ALA A 111 -17.18 -16.17 -32.09
C ALA A 111 -17.24 -17.57 -31.45
N ALA A 112 -18.37 -18.28 -31.54
CA ALA A 112 -18.54 -19.63 -31.03
C ALA A 112 -17.66 -20.65 -31.77
N PHE A 113 -17.35 -20.39 -33.04
CA PHE A 113 -16.43 -21.23 -33.81
C PHE A 113 -14.97 -21.13 -33.32
N SER A 114 -14.58 -19.96 -32.80
CA SER A 114 -13.22 -19.67 -32.36
C SER A 114 -12.93 -20.14 -30.92
N SER A 115 -13.94 -20.48 -30.14
CA SER A 115 -13.82 -20.86 -28.73
C SER A 115 -14.70 -22.09 -28.39
N LEU A 116 -14.44 -22.71 -27.22
CA LEU A 116 -15.22 -23.88 -26.74
C LEU A 116 -16.63 -23.51 -26.25
N GLY A 117 -16.96 -22.24 -26.18
CA GLY A 117 -18.24 -21.65 -25.79
C GLY A 117 -18.09 -20.16 -25.56
N ILE A 118 -19.13 -19.41 -25.79
CA ILE A 118 -19.17 -17.96 -25.56
C ILE A 118 -20.45 -17.57 -24.83
N TYR A 119 -20.46 -16.38 -24.24
CA TYR A 119 -21.66 -15.73 -23.75
C TYR A 119 -22.06 -14.62 -24.73
N ALA A 120 -23.33 -14.57 -25.11
CA ALA A 120 -23.88 -13.54 -25.97
C ALA A 120 -25.08 -12.88 -25.28
N ASN A 121 -25.14 -11.54 -25.37
CA ASN A 121 -26.32 -10.79 -24.95
C ASN A 121 -27.22 -10.59 -26.17
N ILE A 122 -28.46 -11.03 -26.10
CA ILE A 122 -29.47 -10.91 -27.15
C ILE A 122 -30.71 -10.30 -26.49
N GLY A 123 -31.03 -9.05 -26.85
CA GLY A 123 -32.04 -8.26 -26.14
C GLY A 123 -31.62 -8.04 -24.68
N GLU A 124 -32.54 -8.24 -23.76
CA GLU A 124 -32.28 -8.11 -22.30
C GLU A 124 -31.71 -9.39 -21.67
N LYS A 125 -31.59 -10.46 -22.45
CA LYS A 125 -31.20 -11.79 -21.95
C LYS A 125 -29.76 -12.16 -22.28
N ARG A 126 -29.18 -13.00 -21.45
CA ARG A 126 -27.82 -13.55 -21.63
C ARG A 126 -27.87 -15.04 -21.95
N TYR A 127 -27.23 -15.44 -23.03
CA TYR A 127 -27.18 -16.81 -23.51
C TYR A 127 -25.77 -17.36 -23.49
N ALA A 128 -25.62 -18.59 -22.98
CA ALA A 128 -24.42 -19.39 -23.22
C ALA A 128 -24.58 -20.08 -24.59
N VAL A 129 -23.65 -19.81 -25.50
CA VAL A 129 -23.70 -20.34 -26.88
C VAL A 129 -22.60 -21.36 -27.04
N HIS A 130 -22.99 -22.55 -27.49
CA HIS A 130 -22.10 -23.68 -27.74
C HIS A 130 -22.27 -24.21 -29.17
N LEU A 131 -21.18 -24.37 -29.90
CA LEU A 131 -21.15 -24.96 -31.23
C LEU A 131 -20.55 -26.36 -31.18
N ASP A 132 -21.36 -27.38 -31.52
CA ASP A 132 -20.83 -28.71 -31.85
C ASP A 132 -20.34 -28.70 -33.30
N LYS A 133 -19.04 -28.65 -33.49
CA LYS A 133 -18.39 -28.62 -34.80
C LYS A 133 -18.57 -29.93 -35.57
N THR A 134 -18.86 -31.02 -34.90
CA THR A 134 -19.03 -32.35 -35.56
C THR A 134 -20.39 -32.43 -36.23
N SER A 135 -21.43 -32.01 -35.52
CA SER A 135 -22.80 -32.00 -36.05
C SER A 135 -23.18 -30.69 -36.74
N GLY A 136 -22.41 -29.60 -36.56
CA GLY A 136 -22.76 -28.27 -37.05
C GLY A 136 -23.99 -27.72 -36.37
N VAL A 137 -24.19 -28.01 -35.09
CA VAL A 137 -25.35 -27.53 -34.33
C VAL A 137 -24.89 -26.50 -33.28
N VAL A 138 -25.58 -25.37 -33.26
CA VAL A 138 -25.37 -24.30 -32.26
C VAL A 138 -26.50 -24.34 -31.25
N TYR A 139 -26.13 -24.34 -29.98
CA TYR A 139 -27.07 -24.33 -28.85
C TYR A 139 -27.02 -23.00 -28.14
N PHE A 140 -28.19 -22.46 -27.78
CA PHE A 140 -28.37 -21.23 -26.97
C PHE A 140 -29.07 -21.60 -25.68
N PHE A 141 -28.36 -21.51 -24.57
CA PHE A 141 -28.91 -21.74 -23.24
C PHE A 141 -29.16 -20.40 -22.54
N ASP A 142 -30.39 -20.14 -22.13
CA ASP A 142 -30.69 -18.94 -21.34
C ASP A 142 -30.05 -19.08 -19.95
N VAL A 143 -29.05 -18.27 -19.69
CA VAL A 143 -28.30 -18.21 -18.42
C VAL A 143 -28.53 -16.88 -17.68
N SER A 144 -29.57 -16.12 -18.06
CA SER A 144 -29.88 -14.82 -17.48
C SER A 144 -30.09 -14.91 -15.97
N GLY A 145 -30.88 -15.86 -15.51
CA GLY A 145 -31.13 -16.04 -14.07
C GLY A 145 -29.89 -16.45 -13.26
N GLU A 146 -29.03 -17.31 -13.83
CA GLU A 146 -27.77 -17.68 -13.20
C GLU A 146 -26.80 -16.48 -13.14
N TYR A 147 -26.78 -15.71 -14.20
CA TYR A 147 -25.97 -14.50 -14.26
C TYR A 147 -26.45 -13.43 -13.29
N GLU A 148 -27.77 -13.15 -13.26
CA GLU A 148 -28.37 -12.21 -12.32
C GLU A 148 -28.14 -12.64 -10.86
N ALA A 149 -28.33 -13.91 -10.54
CA ALA A 149 -28.05 -14.45 -9.20
C ALA A 149 -26.55 -14.32 -8.83
N THR A 150 -25.66 -14.53 -9.80
CA THR A 150 -24.22 -14.36 -9.57
C THR A 150 -23.87 -12.89 -9.35
N VAL A 151 -24.45 -11.98 -10.13
CA VAL A 151 -24.27 -10.53 -9.95
C VAL A 151 -24.82 -10.11 -8.59
N GLU A 152 -26.04 -10.53 -8.24
CA GLU A 152 -26.64 -10.23 -6.94
C GLU A 152 -25.79 -10.76 -5.78
N LEU A 153 -25.26 -11.98 -5.89
CA LEU A 153 -24.35 -12.55 -4.89
C LEU A 153 -23.10 -11.71 -4.71
N VAL A 154 -22.50 -11.23 -5.79
CA VAL A 154 -21.30 -10.38 -5.73
C VAL A 154 -21.62 -9.00 -5.20
N THR A 155 -22.70 -8.39 -5.64
CA THR A 155 -23.08 -7.01 -5.27
C THR A 155 -23.63 -6.90 -3.86
N SER A 156 -24.27 -7.96 -3.35
CA SER A 156 -24.79 -8.02 -1.97
C SER A 156 -23.75 -8.43 -0.92
N ARG A 157 -22.50 -8.69 -1.33
CA ARG A 157 -21.44 -9.03 -0.36
C ARG A 157 -21.30 -7.93 0.69
N PRO A 158 -21.18 -8.30 1.99
CA PRO A 158 -21.08 -7.31 3.06
C PRO A 158 -19.81 -6.48 2.93
N ALA A 159 -19.93 -5.19 3.18
CA ALA A 159 -18.82 -4.26 3.28
C ALA A 159 -18.84 -3.56 4.64
N ILE A 160 -17.70 -3.55 5.32
CA ILE A 160 -17.50 -2.92 6.62
C ILE A 160 -16.49 -1.80 6.47
N GLY A 161 -16.84 -0.62 6.97
CA GLY A 161 -15.96 0.54 7.02
C GLY A 161 -15.75 1.00 8.46
N ILE A 162 -14.56 1.55 8.71
CA ILE A 162 -14.23 2.22 9.95
C ILE A 162 -13.72 3.62 9.59
N ILE A 163 -14.37 4.63 10.14
CA ILE A 163 -13.95 6.03 10.03
C ILE A 163 -13.19 6.41 11.28
N SER A 164 -12.08 7.13 11.13
CA SER A 164 -11.36 7.83 12.18
C SER A 164 -11.26 9.30 11.81
N VAL A 165 -11.57 10.19 12.75
CA VAL A 165 -11.37 11.63 12.58
C VAL A 165 -9.97 11.98 13.06
N ASP A 166 -9.12 12.35 12.10
CA ASP A 166 -7.74 12.68 12.38
C ASP A 166 -7.65 13.99 13.19
N ASN A 167 -6.65 14.11 14.06
CA ASN A 167 -6.36 15.27 14.91
C ASN A 167 -7.42 15.57 15.98
N TYR A 168 -8.40 14.69 16.20
CA TYR A 168 -9.45 14.93 17.20
C TYR A 168 -8.88 15.05 18.63
N ASP A 169 -7.99 14.13 19.03
CA ASP A 169 -7.36 14.11 20.36
C ASP A 169 -6.56 15.39 20.66
N ASP A 170 -5.97 16.02 19.63
CA ASP A 170 -5.20 17.26 19.79
C ASP A 170 -6.12 18.44 20.11
N LEU A 171 -7.31 18.47 19.50
CA LEU A 171 -8.31 19.50 19.78
C LEU A 171 -8.95 19.33 21.17
N GLU A 172 -9.19 18.09 21.61
CA GLU A 172 -9.78 17.83 22.93
C GLU A 172 -8.94 18.42 24.07
N ASN A 173 -7.61 18.46 23.92
CA ASN A 173 -6.69 18.97 24.92
C ASN A 173 -6.48 20.52 24.89
N GLU A 174 -6.81 21.16 23.77
CA GLU A 174 -6.52 22.60 23.55
C GLU A 174 -7.80 23.49 23.58
N THR A 175 -8.99 22.87 23.64
CA THR A 175 -10.25 23.54 23.32
C THR A 175 -11.21 23.53 24.52
N SER A 176 -12.10 24.52 24.65
CA SER A 176 -13.12 24.57 25.69
C SER A 176 -14.15 23.44 25.55
N GLU A 177 -14.78 22.98 26.65
CA GLU A 177 -15.83 21.95 26.63
C GLU A 177 -17.00 22.32 25.71
N SER A 178 -17.33 23.59 25.58
CA SER A 178 -18.38 24.08 24.68
C SER A 178 -18.01 23.86 23.20
N ASP A 179 -16.78 24.16 22.85
CA ASP A 179 -16.29 24.02 21.46
C ASP A 179 -16.10 22.56 21.09
N ILE A 180 -15.66 21.69 22.02
CA ILE A 180 -15.61 20.25 21.86
C ILE A 180 -17.02 19.69 21.56
N SER A 181 -18.07 20.18 22.25
CA SER A 181 -19.46 19.79 21.96
C SER A 181 -19.89 20.18 20.55
N ASN A 182 -19.50 21.35 20.06
CA ASN A 182 -19.76 21.81 18.69
C ASN A 182 -19.01 20.96 17.65
N ILE A 183 -17.75 20.63 17.90
CA ILE A 183 -16.96 19.73 17.05
C ILE A 183 -17.60 18.35 16.99
N ASN A 184 -17.99 17.78 18.12
CA ASN A 184 -18.69 16.50 18.20
C ASN A 184 -19.97 16.48 17.38
N SER A 185 -20.76 17.55 17.48
CA SER A 185 -22.00 17.71 16.72
C SER A 185 -21.75 17.80 15.22
N PHE A 186 -20.73 18.58 14.82
CA PHE A 186 -20.32 18.69 13.41
C PHE A 186 -19.93 17.33 12.82
N VAL A 187 -19.02 16.62 13.49
CA VAL A 187 -18.53 15.30 13.02
C VAL A 187 -19.67 14.29 12.96
N ALA A 188 -20.50 14.21 14.01
CA ALA A 188 -21.61 13.25 14.05
C ALA A 188 -22.65 13.53 12.97
N ASN A 189 -23.01 14.79 12.74
CA ASN A 189 -23.95 15.18 11.69
C ASN A 189 -23.42 14.89 10.30
N PHE A 190 -22.14 15.20 10.02
CA PHE A 190 -21.51 14.92 8.73
C PHE A 190 -21.54 13.42 8.41
N VAL A 191 -21.11 12.55 9.36
CA VAL A 191 -21.11 11.11 9.16
C VAL A 191 -22.54 10.56 9.01
N ALA A 192 -23.50 11.09 9.78
CA ALA A 192 -24.90 10.67 9.67
C ALA A 192 -25.50 11.07 8.30
N GLU A 193 -25.22 12.27 7.80
CA GLU A 193 -25.67 12.71 6.47
C GLU A 193 -25.05 11.87 5.36
N PHE A 194 -23.74 11.63 5.43
CA PHE A 194 -23.04 10.76 4.50
C PHE A 194 -23.64 9.35 4.49
N ALA A 195 -23.79 8.72 5.66
CA ALA A 195 -24.40 7.39 5.76
C ALA A 195 -25.85 7.37 5.25
N GLY A 196 -26.62 8.42 5.55
CA GLY A 196 -28.01 8.54 5.09
C GLY A 196 -28.13 8.68 3.58
N ARG A 197 -27.23 9.44 2.93
CA ARG A 197 -27.20 9.61 1.46
C ARG A 197 -27.04 8.30 0.71
N TYR A 198 -26.19 7.41 1.21
CA TYR A 198 -25.92 6.10 0.61
C TYR A 198 -26.70 4.95 1.27
N LYS A 199 -27.66 5.24 2.18
CA LYS A 199 -28.46 4.25 2.93
C LYS A 199 -27.61 3.24 3.70
N MET A 200 -26.45 3.64 4.18
CA MET A 200 -25.57 2.83 5.00
C MET A 200 -25.99 2.88 6.47
N PHE A 201 -25.74 1.80 7.21
CA PHE A 201 -25.82 1.85 8.66
C PHE A 201 -24.52 2.40 9.24
N SER A 202 -24.62 3.43 10.09
CA SER A 202 -23.48 4.01 10.80
C SER A 202 -23.67 3.94 12.31
N ARG A 203 -22.59 3.68 13.04
CA ARG A 203 -22.60 3.69 14.51
C ARG A 203 -21.32 4.33 15.06
N ARG A 204 -21.49 5.34 15.88
CA ARG A 204 -20.39 5.96 16.64
C ARG A 204 -19.94 5.00 17.76
N VAL A 205 -18.65 4.72 17.87
CA VAL A 205 -18.05 3.81 18.86
C VAL A 205 -17.00 4.47 19.74
N GLY A 206 -16.56 5.67 19.37
CA GLY A 206 -15.64 6.52 20.11
C GLY A 206 -15.97 7.99 19.88
N MET A 207 -15.20 8.90 20.44
CA MET A 207 -15.34 10.33 20.17
C MET A 207 -14.99 10.66 18.71
N ASP A 208 -13.97 10.03 18.21
CA ASP A 208 -13.33 10.19 16.90
C ASP A 208 -13.69 9.06 15.90
N ARG A 209 -14.42 7.99 16.33
CA ARG A 209 -14.50 6.75 15.57
C ARG A 209 -15.92 6.30 15.30
N PHE A 210 -16.18 5.86 14.04
CA PHE A 210 -17.47 5.35 13.58
C PHE A 210 -17.29 4.05 12.81
N TYR A 211 -18.25 3.13 12.95
CA TYR A 211 -18.40 1.98 12.07
C TYR A 211 -19.45 2.26 11.01
N LEU A 212 -19.19 1.75 9.80
CA LEU A 212 -20.11 1.73 8.66
C LEU A 212 -20.36 0.29 8.25
N PHE A 213 -21.64 -0.01 7.96
CA PHE A 213 -22.04 -1.30 7.41
C PHE A 213 -22.87 -1.05 6.15
N THR A 214 -22.49 -1.71 5.06
CA THR A 214 -23.13 -1.58 3.75
C THR A 214 -22.86 -2.84 2.93
N ASP A 215 -23.17 -2.81 1.63
CA ASP A 215 -22.87 -3.84 0.65
C ASP A 215 -21.83 -3.37 -0.38
N TYR A 216 -21.42 -4.31 -1.22
CA TYR A 216 -20.43 -4.01 -2.27
C TYR A 216 -20.94 -3.03 -3.31
N THR A 217 -22.25 -3.00 -3.61
CA THR A 217 -22.83 -2.05 -4.58
C THR A 217 -22.58 -0.61 -4.15
N VAL A 218 -22.85 -0.30 -2.89
CA VAL A 218 -22.60 1.04 -2.34
C VAL A 218 -21.12 1.34 -2.30
N LEU A 219 -20.31 0.37 -1.88
CA LEU A 219 -18.84 0.54 -1.85
C LEU A 219 -18.28 0.81 -3.24
N GLU A 220 -18.74 0.10 -4.27
CA GLU A 220 -18.33 0.30 -5.66
C GLU A 220 -18.65 1.72 -6.15
N HIS A 221 -19.85 2.22 -5.84
CA HIS A 221 -20.20 3.62 -6.14
C HIS A 221 -19.25 4.62 -5.45
N LEU A 222 -18.92 4.39 -4.18
CA LEU A 222 -17.98 5.24 -3.44
C LEU A 222 -16.57 5.19 -4.04
N MET A 223 -16.12 4.03 -4.51
CA MET A 223 -14.84 3.89 -5.22
C MET A 223 -14.84 4.62 -6.56
N GLN A 224 -15.94 4.54 -7.34
CA GLN A 224 -16.09 5.27 -8.60
C GLN A 224 -16.08 6.79 -8.39
N ASP A 225 -16.73 7.27 -7.34
CA ASP A 225 -16.71 8.67 -6.87
C ASP A 225 -15.37 9.07 -6.21
N LYS A 226 -14.42 8.13 -6.09
CA LYS A 226 -13.11 8.33 -5.44
C LYS A 226 -13.21 8.86 -4.01
N PHE A 227 -14.31 8.53 -3.32
CA PHE A 227 -14.58 8.99 -1.97
C PHE A 227 -14.52 10.52 -1.80
N SER A 228 -15.15 11.26 -2.69
CA SER A 228 -15.20 12.74 -2.69
C SER A 228 -15.69 13.35 -1.38
N MET A 229 -16.34 12.55 -0.54
CA MET A 229 -16.79 12.95 0.79
C MET A 229 -15.64 13.37 1.72
N ILE A 230 -14.43 12.82 1.55
CA ILE A 230 -13.25 13.25 2.34
C ILE A 230 -12.89 14.70 2.05
N ASP A 231 -12.90 15.07 0.76
CA ASP A 231 -12.63 16.45 0.35
C ASP A 231 -13.71 17.39 0.90
N SER A 232 -14.97 16.96 0.86
CA SER A 232 -16.10 17.73 1.42
C SER A 232 -15.94 17.93 2.94
N PHE A 233 -15.58 16.88 3.67
CA PHE A 233 -15.32 16.98 5.12
C PHE A 233 -14.21 17.99 5.44
N ARG A 234 -13.10 17.89 4.70
CA ARG A 234 -11.94 18.78 4.86
C ARG A 234 -12.29 20.24 4.62
N GLU A 235 -13.04 20.52 3.56
CA GLU A 235 -13.49 21.88 3.25
C GLU A 235 -14.46 22.45 4.30
N GLU A 236 -15.42 21.64 4.78
CA GLU A 236 -16.33 22.07 5.84
C GLU A 236 -15.61 22.29 7.18
N ALA A 237 -14.65 21.43 7.54
CA ALA A 237 -13.81 21.61 8.73
C ALA A 237 -12.99 22.90 8.60
N LYS A 238 -12.39 23.16 7.44
CA LYS A 238 -11.61 24.37 7.17
C LYS A 238 -12.45 25.64 7.28
N GLN A 239 -13.69 25.65 6.77
CA GLN A 239 -14.62 26.78 6.91
C GLN A 239 -14.94 27.10 8.37
N ARG A 240 -14.85 26.12 9.26
CA ARG A 240 -15.04 26.24 10.72
C ARG A 240 -13.73 26.53 11.47
N ASN A 241 -12.60 26.71 10.75
CA ASN A 241 -11.25 26.82 11.29
C ASN A 241 -10.83 25.60 12.14
N LEU A 242 -11.34 24.41 11.83
CA LEU A 242 -10.99 23.17 12.50
C LEU A 242 -9.92 22.43 11.67
N PRO A 243 -8.78 22.05 12.25
CA PRO A 243 -7.72 21.31 11.55
C PRO A 243 -8.01 19.80 11.53
N LEU A 244 -9.28 19.43 11.22
CA LEU A 244 -9.72 18.04 11.16
C LEU A 244 -9.65 17.51 9.73
N THR A 245 -9.22 16.26 9.62
CA THR A 245 -9.34 15.43 8.42
C THR A 245 -9.97 14.08 8.78
N MET A 246 -10.19 13.23 7.81
CA MET A 246 -10.86 11.96 8.03
C MET A 246 -10.12 10.84 7.31
N SER A 247 -9.85 9.76 8.02
CA SER A 247 -9.28 8.53 7.49
C SER A 247 -10.30 7.42 7.52
N MET A 248 -10.29 6.54 6.51
CA MET A 248 -11.22 5.41 6.43
C MET A 248 -10.49 4.14 6.03
N GLY A 249 -10.83 3.04 6.69
CA GLY A 249 -10.47 1.70 6.26
C GLY A 249 -11.72 0.90 5.94
N LEU A 250 -11.82 0.35 4.73
CA LEU A 250 -12.96 -0.48 4.32
C LEU A 250 -12.49 -1.86 3.86
N SER A 251 -13.33 -2.85 4.11
CA SER A 251 -13.15 -4.19 3.56
C SER A 251 -14.49 -4.79 3.17
N TYR A 252 -14.49 -5.69 2.21
CA TYR A 252 -15.66 -6.36 1.66
C TYR A 252 -15.29 -7.77 1.21
N GLY A 253 -16.29 -8.57 0.90
CA GLY A 253 -16.07 -9.88 0.27
C GLY A 253 -16.58 -11.04 1.12
N ASP A 254 -16.04 -12.22 0.83
CA ASP A 254 -16.45 -13.46 1.47
C ASP A 254 -15.83 -13.58 2.87
N GLY A 255 -16.55 -14.27 3.78
CA GLY A 255 -16.13 -14.49 5.15
C GLY A 255 -17.17 -14.01 6.17
N ASP A 256 -16.81 -14.17 7.43
CA ASP A 256 -17.64 -13.64 8.52
C ASP A 256 -17.40 -12.14 8.75
N HIS A 257 -18.33 -11.47 9.40
CA HIS A 257 -18.23 -10.04 9.67
C HIS A 257 -17.03 -9.68 10.56
N GLU A 258 -16.52 -10.63 11.37
CA GLU A 258 -15.35 -10.42 12.23
C GLU A 258 -14.08 -10.34 11.38
N SER A 259 -13.90 -11.25 10.42
CA SER A 259 -12.75 -11.26 9.51
C SER A 259 -12.72 -10.00 8.64
N ILE A 260 -13.86 -9.63 8.02
CA ILE A 260 -14.00 -8.41 7.23
C ILE A 260 -13.70 -7.17 8.08
N GLY A 261 -14.21 -7.12 9.31
CA GLY A 261 -13.96 -6.02 10.24
C GLY A 261 -12.49 -5.89 10.66
N LYS A 262 -11.77 -7.00 10.84
CA LYS A 262 -10.33 -7.01 11.13
C LYS A 262 -9.52 -6.44 9.95
N VAL A 263 -9.88 -6.81 8.71
CA VAL A 263 -9.23 -6.26 7.52
C VAL A 263 -9.56 -4.77 7.37
N ALA A 264 -10.80 -4.34 7.63
CA ALA A 264 -11.16 -2.92 7.62
C ALA A 264 -10.34 -2.11 8.64
N LEU A 265 -10.13 -2.65 9.86
CA LEU A 265 -9.28 -2.02 10.87
C LEU A 265 -7.81 -1.95 10.43
N SER A 266 -7.30 -3.03 9.84
CA SER A 266 -5.95 -3.03 9.26
C SER A 266 -5.81 -1.97 8.16
N ASN A 267 -6.82 -1.80 7.31
CA ASN A 267 -6.82 -0.79 6.25
C ASN A 267 -6.91 0.64 6.81
N LEU A 268 -7.65 0.86 7.89
CA LEU A 268 -7.64 2.16 8.59
C LEU A 268 -6.24 2.47 9.12
N ASN A 269 -5.58 1.50 9.77
CA ASN A 269 -4.21 1.68 10.23
C ASN A 269 -3.26 2.03 9.07
N LEU A 270 -3.43 1.40 7.88
CA LEU A 270 -2.66 1.75 6.70
C LEU A 270 -2.92 3.18 6.23
N ALA A 271 -4.17 3.67 6.27
CA ALA A 271 -4.50 5.06 5.96
C ALA A 271 -3.82 6.03 6.93
N GLU A 272 -3.90 5.78 8.23
CA GLU A 272 -3.29 6.59 9.28
C GLU A 272 -1.75 6.58 9.20
N VAL A 273 -1.14 5.42 8.94
CA VAL A 273 0.32 5.26 8.75
C VAL A 273 0.82 6.10 7.57
N ARG A 274 0.05 6.20 6.49
CA ARG A 274 0.41 6.99 5.29
C ARG A 274 0.18 8.49 5.43
N GLY A 275 -0.35 8.94 6.56
CA GLY A 275 -0.51 10.35 6.87
C GLY A 275 -1.93 10.79 7.15
N GLY A 276 -2.88 9.90 7.13
CA GLY A 276 -4.31 10.23 7.26
C GLY A 276 -4.89 10.89 6.01
N ASP A 277 -6.11 11.44 6.14
CA ASP A 277 -6.82 12.13 5.07
C ASP A 277 -6.99 11.28 3.80
N GLN A 278 -7.25 9.99 3.97
CA GLN A 278 -7.36 9.03 2.88
C GLN A 278 -8.22 7.81 3.22
N VAL A 279 -8.63 7.10 2.18
CA VAL A 279 -9.36 5.84 2.28
C VAL A 279 -8.50 4.70 1.77
N VAL A 280 -8.52 3.59 2.50
CA VAL A 280 -7.92 2.33 2.06
C VAL A 280 -9.02 1.28 1.97
N VAL A 281 -9.16 0.67 0.81
CA VAL A 281 -10.13 -0.40 0.53
C VAL A 281 -9.38 -1.67 0.14
N ARG A 282 -9.74 -2.81 0.73
CA ARG A 282 -9.19 -4.12 0.34
C ARG A 282 -10.27 -5.19 0.49
N GLU A 283 -10.32 -6.11 -0.48
CA GLU A 283 -11.12 -7.33 -0.36
C GLU A 283 -10.63 -8.17 0.84
N ASN A 284 -11.54 -8.93 1.47
CA ASN A 284 -11.18 -9.85 2.56
C ASN A 284 -10.45 -11.09 2.02
N ASP A 285 -9.32 -10.83 1.35
CA ASP A 285 -8.42 -11.81 0.76
C ASP A 285 -6.98 -11.28 0.92
N GLU A 286 -6.14 -12.06 1.60
CA GLU A 286 -4.75 -11.67 1.88
C GLU A 286 -3.88 -11.54 0.63
N THR A 287 -4.29 -12.15 -0.49
CA THR A 287 -3.57 -12.10 -1.78
C THR A 287 -3.87 -10.82 -2.57
N LYS A 288 -4.87 -10.04 -2.16
CA LYS A 288 -5.28 -8.81 -2.84
C LYS A 288 -4.58 -7.59 -2.25
N ASP A 289 -4.09 -6.74 -3.12
CA ASP A 289 -3.48 -5.48 -2.75
C ASP A 289 -4.53 -4.44 -2.33
N PRO A 290 -4.23 -3.58 -1.34
CA PRO A 290 -5.11 -2.48 -0.96
C PRO A 290 -5.16 -1.39 -2.02
N ILE A 291 -6.35 -0.82 -2.24
CA ILE A 291 -6.61 0.32 -3.12
C ILE A 291 -6.67 1.59 -2.26
N TYR A 292 -6.02 2.66 -2.71
CA TYR A 292 -5.90 3.92 -1.98
C TYR A 292 -6.63 5.05 -2.69
N PHE A 293 -7.37 5.88 -1.92
CA PHE A 293 -8.08 7.06 -2.40
C PHE A 293 -7.75 8.25 -1.50
N GLY A 294 -7.67 9.46 -2.04
CA GLY A 294 -7.28 10.65 -1.29
C GLY A 294 -5.75 10.78 -1.11
N GLY A 295 -5.31 11.51 -0.09
CA GLY A 295 -3.88 11.74 0.18
C GLY A 295 -3.20 12.72 -0.79
N GLY A 296 -3.96 13.43 -1.62
CA GLY A 296 -3.46 14.37 -2.64
C GLY A 296 -3.12 15.76 -2.12
N SER A 297 -3.45 16.09 -0.88
CA SER A 297 -3.04 17.35 -0.30
C SER A 297 -1.63 17.20 0.27
N ALA A 298 -0.67 17.99 -0.24
CA ALA A 298 0.56 18.31 0.46
C ALA A 298 0.28 19.20 1.71
N ALA A 299 -0.84 18.97 2.39
CA ALA A 299 -1.06 19.49 3.70
C ALA A 299 0.04 18.89 4.57
N SER A 300 0.78 19.73 5.28
CA SER A 300 1.72 19.29 6.30
C SER A 300 0.97 18.27 7.16
N VAL A 301 1.29 17.00 7.00
CA VAL A 301 0.70 15.93 7.79
C VAL A 301 0.96 16.28 9.22
N LYS A 302 -0.04 16.82 9.92
CA LYS A 302 0.12 17.11 11.33
C LYS A 302 0.32 15.78 12.04
N ARG A 303 1.44 15.66 12.71
CA ARG A 303 1.78 14.52 13.55
C ARG A 303 0.70 14.37 14.62
N THR A 304 -0.04 13.24 14.63
CA THR A 304 -1.13 12.98 15.57
C THR A 304 -0.78 11.85 16.54
N ARG A 305 -1.35 11.87 17.75
CA ARG A 305 -1.19 10.76 18.72
C ARG A 305 -1.81 9.47 18.18
N THR A 306 -2.89 9.57 17.41
CA THR A 306 -3.54 8.44 16.74
C THR A 306 -2.58 7.75 15.76
N ARG A 307 -1.90 8.53 14.93
CA ARG A 307 -0.88 8.00 14.01
C ARG A 307 0.28 7.35 14.76
N THR A 308 0.77 7.95 15.84
CA THR A 308 1.83 7.35 16.66
C THR A 308 1.38 5.99 17.23
N ARG A 309 0.11 5.88 17.71
CA ARG A 309 -0.45 4.61 18.22
C ARG A 309 -0.59 3.57 17.12
N ALA A 310 -1.05 3.95 15.92
CA ALA A 310 -1.14 3.08 14.77
C ALA A 310 0.25 2.55 14.36
N MET A 311 1.26 3.43 14.32
CA MET A 311 2.66 3.03 14.07
C MET A 311 3.20 2.10 15.13
N MET A 312 2.96 2.39 16.41
CA MET A 312 3.33 1.52 17.54
C MET A 312 2.75 0.12 17.35
N THR A 313 1.47 0.03 16.98
CA THR A 313 0.79 -1.25 16.75
C THR A 313 1.39 -1.98 15.55
N ALA A 314 1.56 -1.31 14.42
CA ALA A 314 2.12 -1.89 13.19
C ALA A 314 3.55 -2.42 13.40
N ILE A 315 4.40 -1.64 14.07
CA ILE A 315 5.76 -2.05 14.40
C ILE A 315 5.73 -3.26 15.36
N SER A 316 4.89 -3.21 16.41
CA SER A 316 4.78 -4.33 17.36
C SER A 316 4.33 -5.64 16.69
N GLU A 317 3.36 -5.59 15.78
CA GLU A 317 2.92 -6.78 15.03
C GLU A 317 4.03 -7.29 14.10
N LYS A 318 4.76 -6.38 13.46
CA LYS A 318 5.89 -6.77 12.60
C LYS A 318 6.99 -7.47 13.41
N LEU A 319 7.32 -6.97 14.57
CA LEU A 319 8.33 -7.57 15.47
C LEU A 319 7.97 -9.02 15.87
N LYS A 320 6.69 -9.35 16.01
CA LYS A 320 6.24 -10.73 16.33
C LYS A 320 6.51 -11.73 15.19
N SER A 321 6.68 -11.26 13.96
CA SER A 321 6.87 -12.09 12.77
C SER A 321 8.33 -12.42 12.44
N VAL A 322 9.29 -11.84 13.17
CA VAL A 322 10.73 -11.96 12.92
C VAL A 322 11.43 -12.67 14.08
N ASP A 323 12.67 -13.09 13.88
CA ASP A 323 13.46 -13.80 14.91
C ASP A 323 14.47 -12.90 15.61
N ARG A 324 14.98 -11.87 14.93
CA ARG A 324 15.95 -10.91 15.45
C ARG A 324 15.73 -9.53 14.87
N VAL A 325 16.08 -8.52 15.66
CA VAL A 325 16.02 -7.12 15.27
C VAL A 325 17.37 -6.45 15.46
N PHE A 326 17.86 -5.82 14.41
CA PHE A 326 19.08 -5.03 14.41
C PHE A 326 18.73 -3.58 14.18
N ILE A 327 19.21 -2.68 15.04
CA ILE A 327 18.85 -1.26 15.02
C ILE A 327 20.11 -0.48 14.73
N VAL A 328 20.07 0.34 13.67
CA VAL A 328 21.21 1.14 13.21
C VAL A 328 20.83 2.62 13.13
N GLY A 329 21.71 3.47 13.60
CA GLY A 329 21.71 4.89 13.28
C GLY A 329 22.44 5.18 11.97
N HIS A 330 22.64 6.47 11.66
CA HIS A 330 23.47 6.88 10.52
C HIS A 330 24.97 6.67 10.81
N LYS A 331 25.79 6.62 9.76
CA LYS A 331 27.25 6.33 9.83
C LYS A 331 28.05 7.26 10.73
N ASN A 332 27.64 8.52 10.81
CA ASN A 332 28.26 9.52 11.72
C ASN A 332 27.44 9.58 13.02
N LEU A 333 27.36 8.47 13.72
CA LEU A 333 26.49 8.31 14.90
C LEU A 333 26.60 9.51 15.85
N ASP A 334 25.46 10.16 16.10
CA ASP A 334 25.31 11.23 17.06
C ASP A 334 24.36 10.84 18.20
N MET A 335 24.07 11.79 19.09
CA MET A 335 23.28 11.50 20.27
C MET A 335 21.82 11.21 19.95
N ASP A 336 21.23 11.78 18.85
CA ASP A 336 19.86 11.47 18.46
C ASP A 336 19.76 10.08 17.83
N ALA A 337 20.68 9.75 16.93
CA ALA A 337 20.77 8.42 16.33
C ALA A 337 21.02 7.34 17.41
N LEU A 338 21.91 7.56 18.38
CA LEU A 338 22.15 6.62 19.48
C LEU A 338 20.93 6.54 20.41
N GLY A 339 20.36 7.67 20.81
CA GLY A 339 19.21 7.73 21.71
C GLY A 339 18.00 7.01 21.12
N SER A 340 17.67 7.32 19.87
CA SER A 340 16.59 6.66 19.15
C SER A 340 16.85 5.16 18.96
N ALA A 341 18.09 4.73 18.69
CA ALA A 341 18.45 3.31 18.60
C ALA A 341 18.28 2.57 19.93
N VAL A 342 18.76 3.14 21.02
CA VAL A 342 18.61 2.58 22.38
C VAL A 342 17.14 2.50 22.79
N GLY A 343 16.37 3.54 22.52
CA GLY A 343 14.93 3.55 22.76
C GLY A 343 14.19 2.49 21.96
N MET A 344 14.53 2.35 20.67
CA MET A 344 13.92 1.36 19.79
C MET A 344 14.33 -0.07 20.19
N GLN A 345 15.53 -0.28 20.70
CA GLN A 345 15.96 -1.55 21.28
C GLN A 345 15.11 -1.91 22.50
N LEU A 346 14.87 -0.98 23.41
CA LEU A 346 13.97 -1.19 24.54
C LEU A 346 12.54 -1.51 24.08
N PHE A 347 12.01 -0.75 23.12
CA PHE A 347 10.69 -1.00 22.53
C PHE A 347 10.61 -2.41 21.94
N SER A 348 11.59 -2.80 21.14
CA SER A 348 11.65 -4.11 20.49
C SER A 348 11.78 -5.23 21.52
N SER A 349 12.60 -5.06 22.57
CA SER A 349 12.83 -6.06 23.61
C SER A 349 11.61 -6.36 24.49
N ASN A 350 10.60 -5.50 24.47
CA ASN A 350 9.30 -5.77 25.09
C ASN A 350 8.44 -6.76 24.28
N VAL A 351 8.77 -6.97 23.01
CA VAL A 351 8.06 -7.87 22.08
C VAL A 351 8.93 -9.10 21.78
N LEU A 352 10.20 -8.90 21.45
CA LEU A 352 11.18 -9.89 21.01
C LEU A 352 12.51 -9.66 21.73
N GLU A 353 13.03 -10.68 22.46
CA GLU A 353 14.25 -10.55 23.27
C GLU A 353 15.51 -10.30 22.43
N GLU A 354 15.61 -10.94 21.26
CA GLU A 354 16.74 -10.84 20.32
C GLU A 354 16.70 -9.48 19.58
N SER A 355 17.03 -8.41 20.27
CA SER A 355 17.07 -7.04 19.72
C SER A 355 18.34 -6.31 20.13
N TYR A 356 19.04 -5.72 19.16
CA TYR A 356 20.40 -5.21 19.31
C TYR A 356 20.57 -3.84 18.68
N VAL A 357 21.32 -2.96 19.36
CA VAL A 357 21.83 -1.70 18.80
C VAL A 357 23.20 -1.96 18.20
N ILE A 358 23.40 -1.52 16.96
CA ILE A 358 24.65 -1.76 16.22
C ILE A 358 25.41 -0.46 16.08
N TYR A 359 26.72 -0.51 16.35
CA TYR A 359 27.61 0.64 16.24
C TYR A 359 28.95 0.25 15.60
N ASP A 360 29.65 1.25 15.06
CA ASP A 360 31.03 1.11 14.57
C ASP A 360 31.99 1.73 15.59
N ALA A 361 32.80 0.89 16.24
CA ALA A 361 33.74 1.32 17.26
C ALA A 361 34.87 2.23 16.71
N SER A 362 35.12 2.18 15.40
CA SER A 362 36.19 2.95 14.75
C SER A 362 35.81 4.41 14.46
N GLN A 363 34.51 4.74 14.43
CA GLN A 363 34.00 6.04 13.98
C GLN A 363 33.17 6.75 15.07
N MET A 364 33.48 6.57 16.34
CA MET A 364 32.74 7.17 17.44
C MET A 364 33.34 8.52 17.87
N SER A 365 32.47 9.53 18.00
CA SER A 365 32.79 10.79 18.71
C SER A 365 32.97 10.52 20.23
N PRO A 366 33.67 11.41 20.95
CA PRO A 366 33.94 11.22 22.39
C PRO A 366 32.69 11.13 23.25
N ASP A 367 31.63 11.87 22.93
CA ASP A 367 30.34 11.85 23.63
C ASP A 367 29.61 10.53 23.40
N ILE A 368 29.56 10.00 22.18
CA ILE A 368 28.99 8.70 21.87
C ILE A 368 29.74 7.59 22.58
N ARG A 369 31.07 7.65 22.62
CA ARG A 369 31.87 6.68 23.35
C ARG A 369 31.50 6.66 24.84
N ARG A 370 31.40 7.83 25.49
CA ARG A 370 30.98 7.93 26.91
C ARG A 370 29.58 7.39 27.13
N ALA A 371 28.65 7.67 26.21
CA ALA A 371 27.28 7.17 26.32
C ALA A 371 27.23 5.63 26.20
N ILE A 372 27.96 5.04 25.25
CA ILE A 372 28.05 3.59 25.07
C ILE A 372 28.67 2.91 26.28
N GLU A 373 29.78 3.44 26.80
CA GLU A 373 30.43 2.93 28.01
C GLU A 373 29.52 2.93 29.24
N LEU A 374 28.68 3.97 29.38
CA LEU A 374 27.68 4.05 30.45
C LEU A 374 26.54 3.05 30.26
N LEU A 375 26.03 2.88 29.04
CA LEU A 375 24.99 1.89 28.71
C LEU A 375 25.49 0.46 28.93
N ASP A 376 26.71 0.14 28.53
CA ASP A 376 27.33 -1.16 28.70
C ASP A 376 27.58 -1.47 30.18
N LYS A 377 28.15 -0.51 30.94
CA LYS A 377 28.40 -0.64 32.38
C LYS A 377 27.12 -0.94 33.17
N GLU A 378 25.99 -0.37 32.79
CA GLU A 378 24.70 -0.63 33.43
C GLU A 378 24.00 -1.87 32.91
N GLY A 379 24.45 -2.47 31.80
CA GLY A 379 23.89 -3.67 31.18
C GLY A 379 22.41 -3.51 30.77
N VAL A 380 21.98 -2.29 30.44
CA VAL A 380 20.57 -1.98 30.18
C VAL A 380 20.19 -2.05 28.71
N SER A 381 21.18 -2.13 27.82
CA SER A 381 21.00 -2.23 26.37
C SER A 381 21.91 -3.30 25.78
N SER A 382 21.40 -4.03 24.78
CA SER A 382 22.19 -5.01 24.05
C SER A 382 22.88 -4.30 22.87
N LEU A 383 24.19 -4.06 23.04
CA LEU A 383 25.03 -3.36 22.08
C LEU A 383 25.93 -4.37 21.38
N LEU A 384 26.06 -4.29 20.06
CA LEU A 384 26.94 -5.14 19.25
C LEU A 384 27.76 -4.29 18.28
N THR A 385 28.98 -4.71 18.03
CA THR A 385 29.75 -4.15 16.92
C THR A 385 29.18 -4.60 15.57
N LEU A 386 29.54 -3.90 14.52
CA LEU A 386 29.11 -4.23 13.15
C LEU A 386 29.53 -5.65 12.74
N GLU A 387 30.75 -6.07 13.15
CA GLU A 387 31.30 -7.40 12.87
C GLU A 387 30.49 -8.49 13.57
N GLU A 388 30.28 -8.36 14.89
CA GLU A 388 29.50 -9.32 15.68
C GLU A 388 28.08 -9.45 15.14
N ALA A 389 27.43 -8.32 14.81
CA ALA A 389 26.06 -8.31 14.29
C ALA A 389 25.96 -9.01 12.94
N SER A 390 26.94 -8.83 12.05
CA SER A 390 26.94 -9.41 10.70
C SER A 390 26.89 -10.94 10.70
N GLU A 391 27.53 -11.57 11.69
CA GLU A 391 27.51 -13.03 11.86
C GLU A 391 26.16 -13.57 12.39
N MET A 392 25.33 -12.71 12.98
CA MET A 392 24.08 -13.09 13.61
C MET A 392 22.86 -12.93 12.71
N VAL A 393 22.98 -12.29 11.55
CA VAL A 393 21.85 -12.03 10.64
C VAL A 393 21.30 -13.32 10.06
N THR A 394 19.98 -13.48 10.07
CA THR A 394 19.24 -14.59 9.46
C THR A 394 18.32 -14.09 8.34
N ARG A 395 17.70 -15.01 7.58
CA ARG A 395 16.72 -14.65 6.56
C ARG A 395 15.44 -14.00 7.12
N ARG A 396 15.17 -14.19 8.41
CA ARG A 396 13.99 -13.64 9.10
C ARG A 396 14.34 -12.45 9.98
N SER A 397 15.58 -11.98 9.95
CA SER A 397 16.01 -10.80 10.67
C SER A 397 15.41 -9.53 10.07
N LEU A 398 15.17 -8.55 10.92
CA LEU A 398 14.63 -7.23 10.59
C LEU A 398 15.67 -6.14 10.88
N LEU A 399 15.87 -5.25 9.95
CA LEU A 399 16.65 -4.03 10.17
C LEU A 399 15.71 -2.89 10.56
N VAL A 400 16.10 -2.11 11.58
CA VAL A 400 15.44 -0.84 11.92
C VAL A 400 16.46 0.27 11.76
N MET A 401 16.18 1.16 10.82
CA MET A 401 16.98 2.37 10.58
C MET A 401 16.35 3.51 11.37
N VAL A 402 17.11 4.17 12.21
CA VAL A 402 16.65 5.31 13.00
C VAL A 402 17.48 6.55 12.68
N ASP A 403 16.82 7.71 12.70
CA ASP A 403 17.40 9.02 12.46
C ASP A 403 18.03 9.20 11.06
N HIS A 404 17.69 8.38 10.14
CA HIS A 404 18.01 8.53 8.72
C HIS A 404 17.11 7.65 7.86
N SER A 405 16.88 8.11 6.64
CA SER A 405 16.10 7.38 5.63
C SER A 405 16.87 7.12 4.34
N LYS A 406 18.13 7.60 4.23
CA LYS A 406 18.97 7.40 3.06
C LYS A 406 19.87 6.19 3.24
N THR A 407 19.90 5.28 2.26
CA THR A 407 20.72 4.07 2.30
C THR A 407 22.22 4.39 2.29
N VAL A 408 22.63 5.48 1.67
CA VAL A 408 24.04 5.94 1.65
C VAL A 408 24.51 6.51 3.00
N LEU A 409 23.59 6.87 3.89
CA LEU A 409 23.88 7.34 5.24
C LEU A 409 23.88 6.25 6.29
N THR A 410 23.38 5.06 5.98
CA THR A 410 23.37 3.94 6.94
C THR A 410 24.80 3.57 7.37
N LEU A 411 24.89 2.98 8.55
CA LEU A 411 26.16 2.59 9.18
C LEU A 411 27.06 1.78 8.22
N SER A 412 26.48 0.82 7.52
CA SER A 412 27.16 0.03 6.47
C SER A 412 26.16 -0.40 5.41
N LYS A 413 26.49 -0.14 4.14
CA LYS A 413 25.67 -0.58 3.01
C LYS A 413 25.69 -2.11 2.85
N ASP A 414 26.83 -2.73 3.13
CA ASP A 414 26.97 -4.19 3.06
C ASP A 414 26.13 -4.87 4.13
N PHE A 415 26.11 -4.31 5.34
CA PHE A 415 25.23 -4.78 6.41
C PHE A 415 23.75 -4.61 6.05
N TYR A 416 23.33 -3.46 5.51
CA TYR A 416 21.97 -3.23 5.03
C TYR A 416 21.55 -4.27 3.98
N ASN A 417 22.42 -4.64 3.07
CA ASN A 417 22.12 -5.61 2.01
C ASN A 417 21.87 -7.05 2.52
N LEU A 418 22.19 -7.36 3.77
CA LEU A 418 21.89 -8.66 4.39
C LEU A 418 20.40 -8.83 4.71
N PHE A 419 19.62 -7.74 4.72
CA PHE A 419 18.23 -7.77 5.18
C PHE A 419 17.22 -7.72 4.03
N ASN A 420 16.18 -8.56 4.14
CA ASN A 420 15.05 -8.56 3.21
C ASN A 420 13.95 -7.58 3.61
N GLN A 421 13.99 -7.04 4.82
CA GLN A 421 12.93 -6.22 5.41
C GLN A 421 13.55 -5.14 6.29
N THR A 422 13.08 -3.90 6.11
CA THR A 422 13.57 -2.74 6.85
C THR A 422 12.40 -1.92 7.39
N ILE A 423 12.54 -1.40 8.60
CA ILE A 423 11.69 -0.34 9.17
C ILE A 423 12.51 0.94 9.19
N VAL A 424 11.91 2.06 8.80
CA VAL A 424 12.54 3.38 8.85
C VAL A 424 11.79 4.27 9.83
N ILE A 425 12.52 4.85 10.81
CA ILE A 425 12.00 5.83 11.77
C ILE A 425 12.89 7.07 11.71
N ASP A 426 12.37 8.18 11.16
CA ASP A 426 13.18 9.34 10.85
C ASP A 426 12.35 10.63 10.99
N HIS A 427 13.00 11.76 11.31
CA HIS A 427 12.39 13.09 11.35
C HIS A 427 12.87 14.00 10.21
N HIS A 428 13.76 13.52 9.36
CA HIS A 428 14.22 14.22 8.17
C HIS A 428 13.23 14.12 7.01
N ARG A 429 13.32 15.02 6.05
CA ARG A 429 12.50 14.91 4.83
C ARG A 429 12.95 13.74 3.99
N ARG A 430 11.98 12.97 3.47
CA ARG A 430 12.24 11.86 2.56
C ARG A 430 12.91 12.35 1.28
N ASP A 431 13.94 11.62 0.83
CA ASP A 431 14.69 11.86 -0.40
C ASP A 431 14.50 10.71 -1.41
N GLN A 432 15.13 10.81 -2.59
CA GLN A 432 15.07 9.78 -3.63
C GLN A 432 15.83 8.50 -3.25
N ASP A 433 16.94 8.62 -2.51
CA ASP A 433 17.67 7.46 -1.96
C ASP A 433 16.96 6.94 -0.71
N PHE A 434 16.09 5.96 -0.91
CA PHE A 434 15.25 5.37 0.13
C PHE A 434 15.28 3.84 0.06
N PRO A 435 15.24 3.09 1.20
CA PRO A 435 15.25 1.63 1.22
C PRO A 435 14.11 1.01 0.41
N GLU A 436 14.43 0.25 -0.63
CA GLU A 436 13.45 -0.44 -1.48
C GLU A 436 12.71 -1.55 -0.71
N ASN A 437 13.36 -2.14 0.30
CA ASN A 437 12.82 -3.21 1.16
C ASN A 437 12.13 -2.68 2.43
N ALA A 438 11.79 -1.39 2.49
CA ALA A 438 11.09 -0.80 3.63
C ALA A 438 9.65 -1.32 3.73
N VAL A 439 9.36 -2.08 4.79
CA VAL A 439 8.03 -2.64 5.10
C VAL A 439 7.18 -1.71 5.95
N ILE A 440 7.80 -0.86 6.77
CA ILE A 440 7.16 0.20 7.54
C ILE A 440 8.02 1.46 7.46
N THR A 441 7.37 2.61 7.25
CA THR A 441 8.02 3.91 7.18
C THR A 441 7.33 4.87 8.13
N TYR A 442 8.04 5.31 9.17
CA TYR A 442 7.59 6.31 10.13
C TYR A 442 8.48 7.55 10.04
N ILE A 443 8.12 8.44 9.12
CA ILE A 443 8.83 9.71 8.90
C ILE A 443 7.93 10.86 9.29
N GLU A 444 8.41 11.72 10.21
CA GLU A 444 7.67 12.84 10.76
C GLU A 444 8.54 14.11 10.80
N SER A 445 8.57 14.86 9.72
CA SER A 445 9.40 16.09 9.63
C SER A 445 8.98 17.20 10.60
N GLY A 446 7.83 17.09 11.25
CA GLY A 446 7.38 17.98 12.32
C GLY A 446 7.86 17.57 13.72
N ALA A 447 8.51 16.43 13.87
CA ALA A 447 9.15 16.05 15.13
C ALA A 447 10.48 16.79 15.30
N SER A 448 10.86 17.03 16.54
CA SER A 448 12.13 17.69 16.85
C SER A 448 13.34 16.80 16.61
N SER A 449 13.15 15.46 16.78
CA SER A 449 14.22 14.46 16.75
C SER A 449 13.64 13.06 16.58
N ALA A 450 14.45 12.10 16.16
CA ALA A 450 14.08 10.68 16.13
C ALA A 450 13.92 10.12 17.55
N SER A 451 14.68 10.60 18.52
CA SER A 451 14.52 10.26 19.95
C SER A 451 13.14 10.66 20.49
N GLU A 452 12.58 11.79 20.04
CA GLU A 452 11.20 12.19 20.35
C GLU A 452 10.19 11.16 19.82
N LEU A 453 10.31 10.77 18.54
CA LEU A 453 9.43 9.78 17.90
C LEU A 453 9.46 8.44 18.61
N VAL A 454 10.65 7.92 18.87
CA VAL A 454 10.84 6.63 19.54
C VAL A 454 10.34 6.67 20.99
N THR A 455 10.53 7.78 21.69
CA THR A 455 10.00 7.94 23.06
C THR A 455 8.48 7.88 23.09
N GLU A 456 7.79 8.48 22.11
CA GLU A 456 6.33 8.35 21.99
C GLU A 456 5.89 6.93 21.72
N LEU A 457 6.58 6.18 20.85
CA LEU A 457 6.30 4.76 20.63
C LEU A 457 6.41 3.96 21.93
N ILE A 458 7.44 4.22 22.76
CA ILE A 458 7.61 3.61 24.08
C ILE A 458 6.48 4.02 25.03
N GLN A 459 6.06 5.29 25.00
CA GLN A 459 5.00 5.82 25.85
C GLN A 459 3.67 5.10 25.58
N PHE A 460 3.32 4.90 24.32
CA PHE A 460 2.06 4.26 23.91
C PHE A 460 2.12 2.73 23.87
N GLN A 461 3.27 2.11 24.06
CA GLN A 461 3.38 0.64 24.03
C GLN A 461 2.53 -0.01 25.13
N ASN A 462 1.64 -0.94 24.72
CA ASN A 462 0.67 -1.56 25.61
C ASN A 462 1.30 -2.55 26.60
N SER A 463 2.32 -3.30 26.17
CA SER A 463 3.03 -4.29 27.00
C SER A 463 4.42 -3.79 27.33
N LYS A 464 4.70 -3.56 28.60
CA LYS A 464 5.98 -3.07 29.10
C LYS A 464 6.59 -4.09 30.07
N LYS A 465 7.21 -5.13 29.52
CA LYS A 465 7.98 -6.11 30.32
C LYS A 465 9.21 -5.45 30.94
N LYS A 466 9.93 -4.68 30.12
CA LYS A 466 11.08 -3.86 30.54
C LYS A 466 10.67 -2.40 30.59
N ARG A 467 11.17 -1.67 31.56
CA ARG A 467 10.92 -0.23 31.74
C ARG A 467 12.14 0.56 31.32
N LEU A 468 11.93 1.78 30.88
CA LEU A 468 12.99 2.72 30.55
C LEU A 468 13.85 2.99 31.79
N SER A 469 15.15 2.73 31.70
CA SER A 469 16.11 2.99 32.77
C SER A 469 16.50 4.48 32.80
N ARG A 470 17.13 4.92 33.91
CA ARG A 470 17.64 6.28 34.06
C ARG A 470 18.62 6.66 32.94
N ILE A 471 19.54 5.77 32.60
CA ILE A 471 20.54 6.01 31.55
C ILE A 471 19.89 6.06 30.18
N GLN A 472 19.02 5.12 29.85
CA GLN A 472 18.29 5.14 28.56
C GLN A 472 17.45 6.41 28.41
N ALA A 473 16.75 6.83 29.48
CA ALA A 473 15.99 8.08 29.48
C ALA A 473 16.90 9.31 29.32
N SER A 474 18.12 9.27 29.88
CA SER A 474 19.08 10.36 29.74
C SER A 474 19.67 10.44 28.33
N VAL A 475 19.97 9.30 27.71
CA VAL A 475 20.48 9.23 26.33
C VAL A 475 19.41 9.72 25.33
N LEU A 476 18.15 9.27 25.47
CA LEU A 476 17.03 9.77 24.66
C LEU A 476 16.84 11.30 24.82
N MET A 477 16.90 11.80 26.05
CA MET A 477 16.81 13.22 26.31
C MET A 477 18.00 13.98 25.69
N GLY A 478 19.20 13.41 25.75
CA GLY A 478 20.39 13.96 25.10
C GLY A 478 20.24 14.10 23.59
N GLY A 479 19.63 13.12 22.92
CA GLY A 479 19.28 13.19 21.50
C GLY A 479 18.32 14.34 21.20
N MET A 480 17.22 14.45 21.96
CA MET A 480 16.30 15.57 21.84
C MET A 480 16.99 16.92 22.05
N MET A 481 17.88 17.02 23.03
CA MET A 481 18.61 18.25 23.33
C MET A 481 19.59 18.64 22.22
N LEU A 482 20.21 17.66 21.55
CA LEU A 482 21.11 17.91 20.43
C LEU A 482 20.34 18.59 19.29
N ASP A 483 19.30 18.01 18.80
CA ASP A 483 18.56 18.46 17.62
C ASP A 483 17.75 19.73 17.85
N THR A 484 17.29 19.92 19.07
CA THR A 484 16.58 21.15 19.48
C THR A 484 17.51 22.27 19.94
N LYS A 485 18.83 22.08 19.91
CA LYS A 485 19.80 23.02 20.48
C LYS A 485 19.41 23.41 21.89
N ASN A 486 19.27 22.45 22.78
CA ASN A 486 18.79 22.61 24.14
C ASN A 486 17.40 23.28 24.23
N PHE A 487 16.43 22.79 23.44
CA PHE A 487 15.05 23.26 23.38
C PHE A 487 14.88 24.72 22.93
N THR A 488 15.81 25.23 22.12
CA THR A 488 15.75 26.57 21.54
C THR A 488 15.23 26.62 20.11
N SER A 489 15.23 25.47 19.39
CA SER A 489 14.78 25.40 18.00
C SER A 489 14.03 24.11 17.72
N ARG A 490 13.11 24.13 16.72
CA ARG A 490 12.30 23.00 16.27
C ARG A 490 11.47 22.31 17.37
N VAL A 491 11.05 23.05 18.40
CA VAL A 491 10.26 22.51 19.51
C VAL A 491 8.76 22.72 19.28
N THR A 492 7.98 21.76 19.72
CA THR A 492 6.52 21.81 19.76
C THR A 492 6.02 21.52 21.18
N SER A 493 4.73 21.67 21.45
CA SER A 493 4.13 21.22 22.72
C SER A 493 4.44 19.73 23.00
N ARG A 494 4.38 18.89 21.95
CA ARG A 494 4.70 17.46 22.07
C ARG A 494 6.15 17.17 22.43
N THR A 495 7.08 17.98 21.97
CA THR A 495 8.50 17.89 22.37
C THR A 495 8.65 18.04 23.89
N PHE A 496 7.93 19.02 24.48
CA PHE A 496 7.95 19.22 25.93
C PHE A 496 7.20 18.14 26.70
N ASP A 497 6.10 17.59 26.15
CA ASP A 497 5.41 16.44 26.75
C ASP A 497 6.33 15.22 26.83
N VAL A 498 7.06 14.93 25.75
CA VAL A 498 8.02 13.82 25.68
C VAL A 498 9.19 14.07 26.63
N ALA A 499 9.74 15.27 26.67
CA ALA A 499 10.80 15.65 27.62
C ALA A 499 10.33 15.48 29.08
N SER A 500 9.11 15.92 29.41
CA SER A 500 8.48 15.69 30.71
C SER A 500 8.35 14.21 31.04
N TYR A 501 7.91 13.40 30.08
CA TYR A 501 7.85 11.93 30.24
C TYR A 501 9.23 11.37 30.56
N LEU A 502 10.27 11.67 29.78
CA LEU A 502 11.62 11.21 30.04
C LEU A 502 12.13 11.64 31.43
N ARG A 503 11.81 12.86 31.84
CA ARG A 503 12.15 13.34 33.19
C ARG A 503 11.48 12.51 34.29
N THR A 504 10.20 12.15 34.12
CA THR A 504 9.51 11.25 35.08
C THR A 504 10.07 9.84 35.10
N ARG A 505 10.77 9.41 34.02
CA ARG A 505 11.50 8.15 33.94
C ARG A 505 12.91 8.22 34.52
N GLY A 506 13.30 9.36 35.07
CA GLY A 506 14.57 9.52 35.76
C GLY A 506 15.71 10.05 34.89
N SER A 507 15.41 10.62 33.71
CA SER A 507 16.42 11.32 32.91
C SER A 507 17.17 12.34 33.79
N ASP A 508 18.50 12.28 33.77
CA ASP A 508 19.38 13.04 34.65
C ASP A 508 20.25 14.01 33.85
N SER A 509 20.09 15.32 34.19
CA SER A 509 20.83 16.38 33.54
C SER A 509 22.35 16.33 33.82
N VAL A 510 22.78 15.78 34.95
CA VAL A 510 24.23 15.61 35.24
C VAL A 510 24.80 14.54 34.29
N VAL A 511 24.12 13.42 34.14
CA VAL A 511 24.54 12.36 33.19
C VAL A 511 24.61 12.90 31.76
N ILE A 512 23.61 13.68 31.33
CA ILE A 512 23.61 14.29 30.00
C ILE A 512 24.77 15.26 29.83
N GLN A 513 25.04 16.10 30.83
CA GLN A 513 26.20 17.00 30.84
C GLN A 513 27.53 16.25 30.76
N ASP A 514 27.69 15.17 31.54
CA ASP A 514 28.90 14.36 31.54
C ASP A 514 29.12 13.66 30.17
N ILE A 515 28.06 13.16 29.55
CA ILE A 515 28.10 12.59 28.19
C ILE A 515 28.50 13.68 27.18
N SER A 516 27.86 14.82 27.19
CA SER A 516 28.01 15.91 26.22
C SER A 516 29.19 16.84 26.56
N ALA A 517 30.00 16.52 27.58
CA ALA A 517 31.11 17.36 27.99
C ALA A 517 32.13 17.53 26.85
N THR A 518 32.43 18.75 26.51
CA THR A 518 33.42 19.06 25.48
C THR A 518 34.82 18.82 26.05
N ASP A 519 35.69 18.21 25.30
CA ASP A 519 37.10 18.06 25.66
C ASP A 519 37.77 19.41 25.72
N PHE A 520 38.70 19.60 26.68
CA PHE A 520 39.39 20.87 26.88
C PHE A 520 40.16 21.31 25.62
N GLU A 521 40.80 20.39 24.91
CA GLU A 521 41.57 20.72 23.71
C GLU A 521 40.63 21.13 22.56
N GLU A 522 39.52 20.41 22.38
CA GLU A 522 38.49 20.84 21.42
C GLU A 522 37.93 22.20 21.74
N TYR A 523 37.57 22.43 23.01
CA TYR A 523 37.10 23.75 23.46
C TYR A 523 38.12 24.85 23.17
N ARG A 524 39.41 24.59 23.44
CA ARG A 524 40.50 25.53 23.17
C ARG A 524 40.61 25.86 21.67
N LEU A 525 40.56 24.84 20.80
CA LEU A 525 40.65 25.02 19.34
C LEU A 525 39.45 25.78 18.77
N VAL A 526 38.22 25.50 19.26
CA VAL A 526 37.02 26.24 18.87
C VAL A 526 37.14 27.71 19.26
N ASN A 527 37.55 27.99 20.50
CA ASN A 527 37.70 29.37 20.96
C ASN A 527 38.85 30.11 20.25
N GLU A 528 39.91 29.43 19.87
CA GLU A 528 40.97 30.00 19.07
C GLU A 528 40.48 30.54 17.71
N LEU A 529 39.57 29.77 17.05
CA LEU A 529 38.90 30.22 15.81
C LEU A 529 37.92 31.36 16.06
N ILE A 530 37.13 31.31 17.15
CA ILE A 530 36.16 32.35 17.51
C ILE A 530 36.86 33.69 17.69
N LEU A 531 38.03 33.72 18.35
CA LEU A 531 38.79 34.94 18.62
C LEU A 531 39.39 35.58 17.34
N GLN A 532 39.42 34.88 16.23
CA GLN A 532 39.79 35.41 14.89
C GLN A 532 38.61 36.10 14.17
N GLY A 533 37.41 36.07 14.76
CA GLY A 533 36.18 36.63 14.17
C GLY A 533 36.30 38.14 13.91
N GLN A 534 36.02 38.56 12.70
CA GLN A 534 36.00 39.95 12.25
C GLN A 534 34.65 40.25 11.58
N MET A 535 34.09 41.41 11.85
CA MET A 535 32.90 41.89 11.13
C MET A 535 33.30 42.31 9.73
N VAL A 536 32.71 41.65 8.71
CA VAL A 536 32.91 41.99 7.29
C VAL A 536 31.83 42.92 6.79
N GLN A 537 30.63 42.75 7.30
CA GLN A 537 29.48 43.65 7.10
C GLN A 537 28.66 43.73 8.40
N PRO A 538 27.75 44.68 8.54
CA PRO A 538 26.83 44.70 9.68
C PRO A 538 26.14 43.35 9.86
N SER A 539 26.28 42.72 11.03
CA SER A 539 25.75 41.41 11.38
C SER A 539 26.37 40.16 10.71
N ILE A 540 27.48 40.30 9.96
CA ILE A 540 28.21 39.18 9.35
C ILE A 540 29.61 39.04 9.92
N LEU A 541 29.89 37.91 10.57
CA LEU A 541 31.20 37.56 11.11
C LEU A 541 31.94 36.57 10.20
N VAL A 542 33.21 36.85 9.94
CA VAL A 542 34.12 35.91 9.28
C VAL A 542 35.30 35.64 10.18
N ALA A 543 35.55 34.41 10.56
CA ALA A 543 36.74 33.99 11.30
C ALA A 543 37.68 33.20 10.37
N GLN A 544 38.91 33.69 10.21
CA GLN A 544 39.93 33.09 9.42
C GLN A 544 41.04 32.57 10.34
N ALA A 545 41.30 31.26 10.28
CA ALA A 545 42.36 30.61 11.07
C ALA A 545 43.76 31.14 10.75
N LEU A 546 44.72 30.77 11.56
CA LEU A 546 46.15 31.01 11.23
C LEU A 546 46.65 30.04 10.18
N GLU A 547 47.41 30.50 9.22
CA GLU A 547 47.95 29.72 8.08
C GLU A 547 48.75 28.47 8.49
N THR A 548 49.34 28.49 9.68
CA THR A 548 50.25 27.46 10.21
C THR A 548 49.57 26.33 10.94
N LYS A 549 48.23 26.37 11.11
CA LYS A 549 47.47 25.39 11.87
C LYS A 549 46.39 24.69 11.00
N THR A 550 46.17 23.43 11.30
CA THR A 550 45.06 22.66 10.75
C THR A 550 44.02 22.43 11.81
N TYR A 551 42.76 22.29 11.38
CA TYR A 551 41.61 22.07 12.27
C TYR A 551 40.69 21.01 11.68
N ASP A 552 40.14 20.17 12.54
CA ASP A 552 39.09 19.26 12.14
C ASP A 552 37.86 20.03 11.66
N THR A 553 37.15 19.50 10.68
CA THR A 553 35.92 20.11 10.12
C THR A 553 34.81 20.29 11.16
N VAL A 554 34.77 19.43 12.18
CA VAL A 554 33.84 19.54 13.33
C VAL A 554 34.17 20.78 14.15
N VAL A 555 35.44 21.04 14.42
CA VAL A 555 35.89 22.24 15.16
C VAL A 555 35.53 23.52 14.40
N ILE A 556 35.73 23.53 13.07
CA ILE A 556 35.36 24.64 12.19
C ILE A 556 33.86 24.90 12.23
N SER A 557 33.04 23.85 12.19
CA SER A 557 31.59 23.93 12.25
C SER A 557 31.09 24.45 13.62
N LYS A 558 31.65 23.92 14.72
CA LYS A 558 31.32 24.36 16.07
C LYS A 558 31.67 25.85 16.32
N ALA A 559 32.78 26.30 15.74
CA ALA A 559 33.15 27.73 15.83
C ALA A 559 32.16 28.61 15.04
N ALA A 560 31.69 28.19 13.88
CA ALA A 560 30.66 28.89 13.11
C ALA A 560 29.31 28.97 13.88
N ASP A 561 28.88 27.86 14.49
CA ASP A 561 27.67 27.86 15.33
C ASP A 561 27.80 28.78 16.55
N ALA A 562 28.95 28.81 17.21
CA ALA A 562 29.21 29.66 18.35
C ALA A 562 29.23 31.15 17.97
N LEU A 563 29.84 31.52 16.85
CA LEU A 563 29.82 32.90 16.33
C LEU A 563 28.39 33.36 15.99
N LEU A 564 27.58 32.48 15.34
CA LEU A 564 26.19 32.80 15.02
C LEU A 564 25.33 33.02 16.27
N ALA A 565 25.67 32.36 17.40
CA ALA A 565 24.96 32.52 18.67
C ALA A 565 25.15 33.89 19.31
N MET A 566 26.12 34.69 18.88
CA MET A 566 26.41 36.01 19.42
C MET A 566 25.30 37.03 19.09
N SER A 567 25.10 37.98 19.98
CA SER A 567 24.06 39.01 19.79
C SER A 567 24.37 39.87 18.56
N GLY A 568 23.36 40.14 17.74
CA GLY A 568 23.48 40.99 16.55
C GLY A 568 24.10 40.31 15.34
N ILE A 569 24.40 38.99 15.37
CA ILE A 569 24.95 38.24 14.25
C ILE A 569 23.83 37.51 13.52
N GLU A 570 23.73 37.72 12.19
CA GLU A 570 22.82 37.08 11.29
C GLU A 570 23.48 35.99 10.45
N ALA A 571 24.78 36.11 10.18
CA ALA A 571 25.55 35.06 9.51
C ALA A 571 27.00 34.98 10.02
N SER A 572 27.55 33.80 10.06
CA SER A 572 28.93 33.51 10.45
C SER A 572 29.58 32.54 9.45
N PHE A 573 30.85 32.83 9.19
CA PHE A 573 31.70 32.04 8.32
C PHE A 573 33.00 31.74 9.00
N VAL A 574 33.44 30.49 9.03
CA VAL A 574 34.73 30.08 9.57
C VAL A 574 35.48 29.31 8.53
N LEU A 575 36.72 29.78 8.26
CA LEU A 575 37.58 29.14 7.30
C LEU A 575 38.93 28.73 7.91
N ALA A 576 39.34 27.51 7.69
CA ALA A 576 40.58 26.96 8.19
C ALA A 576 41.14 25.86 7.28
N LYS A 577 42.43 25.59 7.36
CA LYS A 577 43.00 24.38 6.77
C LYS A 577 42.52 23.15 7.50
N ASN A 578 42.08 22.15 6.75
CA ASN A 578 41.78 20.82 7.29
C ASN A 578 43.03 19.93 7.30
N ASP A 579 42.90 18.74 7.90
CA ASP A 579 44.04 17.78 8.00
C ASP A 579 44.55 17.27 6.66
N GLN A 580 43.82 17.46 5.56
CA GLN A 580 44.23 17.12 4.21
C GLN A 580 44.97 18.28 3.49
N GLY A 581 45.05 19.43 4.16
CA GLY A 581 45.71 20.63 3.62
C GLY A 581 44.81 21.50 2.74
N ASP A 582 43.55 21.13 2.54
CA ASP A 582 42.56 21.94 1.83
C ASP A 582 41.89 22.95 2.80
N ILE A 583 41.31 24.01 2.24
CA ILE A 583 40.59 25.00 3.04
C ILE A 583 39.15 24.61 3.14
N SER A 584 38.68 24.31 4.35
CA SER A 584 37.28 24.08 4.68
C SER A 584 36.64 25.38 5.15
N ILE A 585 35.45 25.68 4.62
CA ILE A 585 34.61 26.81 5.03
C ILE A 585 33.31 26.25 5.58
N SER A 586 32.97 26.68 6.79
CA SER A 586 31.65 26.39 7.39
C SER A 586 30.87 27.70 7.51
N ALA A 587 29.65 27.69 6.99
CA ALA A 587 28.77 28.85 6.95
C ALA A 587 27.46 28.57 7.71
N ARG A 588 27.01 29.53 8.49
CA ARG A 588 25.77 29.49 9.27
C ARG A 588 25.01 30.80 9.12
N SER A 589 23.70 30.73 9.09
CA SER A 589 22.85 31.93 9.12
C SER A 589 21.54 31.70 9.90
N ARG A 590 20.90 32.79 10.31
CA ARG A 590 19.57 32.73 10.94
C ARG A 590 18.47 32.68 9.87
N SER A 591 18.01 33.79 9.33
CA SER A 591 16.86 33.82 8.40
C SER A 591 16.97 34.81 7.25
N ARG A 592 17.96 35.76 7.31
CA ARG A 592 18.06 36.85 6.34
C ARG A 592 19.06 36.61 5.23
N ILE A 593 20.10 35.80 5.49
CA ILE A 593 21.22 35.59 4.59
C ILE A 593 21.19 34.13 4.10
N ASN A 594 21.20 33.95 2.78
CA ASN A 594 21.26 32.62 2.17
C ASN A 594 22.72 32.16 2.03
N VAL A 595 23.22 31.42 3.04
CA VAL A 595 24.60 30.92 2.99
C VAL A 595 24.80 29.81 1.98
N GLN A 596 23.74 29.15 1.50
CA GLN A 596 23.82 28.15 0.44
C GLN A 596 24.34 28.79 -0.87
N ARG A 597 23.75 29.91 -1.31
CA ARG A 597 24.17 30.60 -2.54
C ARG A 597 25.62 31.04 -2.46
N ILE A 598 26.02 31.61 -1.31
CA ILE A 598 27.40 32.03 -1.07
C ILE A 598 28.39 30.85 -1.18
N MET A 599 28.03 29.67 -0.64
CA MET A 599 28.87 28.48 -0.71
C MET A 599 28.87 27.85 -2.10
N GLU A 600 27.74 27.87 -2.83
CA GLU A 600 27.67 27.37 -4.22
C GLU A 600 28.59 28.15 -5.16
N GLU A 601 28.74 29.47 -5.00
CA GLU A 601 29.70 30.29 -5.76
C GLU A 601 31.16 29.94 -5.46
N LEU A 602 31.40 29.33 -4.30
CA LEU A 602 32.70 28.82 -3.91
C LEU A 602 32.89 27.33 -4.26
N GLY A 603 31.98 26.74 -5.03
CA GLY A 603 31.99 25.34 -5.41
C GLY A 603 31.60 24.36 -4.31
N GLY A 604 30.93 24.87 -3.28
CA GLY A 604 30.36 24.10 -2.17
C GLY A 604 28.84 23.90 -2.32
N GLY A 605 28.13 23.77 -1.18
CA GLY A 605 26.68 23.63 -1.15
C GLY A 605 26.14 23.51 0.26
N GLY A 606 24.85 23.25 0.37
CA GLY A 606 24.17 23.10 1.66
C GLY A 606 22.70 23.50 1.61
N HIS A 607 22.24 24.13 2.66
CA HIS A 607 20.88 24.66 2.83
C HIS A 607 20.95 26.16 3.14
N PHE A 608 19.79 26.80 3.08
CA PHE A 608 19.69 28.24 3.33
C PHE A 608 20.45 28.73 4.58
N ASN A 609 20.33 28.00 5.69
CA ASN A 609 20.89 28.40 6.99
C ASN A 609 22.21 27.67 7.37
N LEU A 610 22.62 26.67 6.61
CA LEU A 610 23.77 25.82 6.90
C LEU A 610 24.40 25.35 5.60
N ALA A 611 25.62 25.77 5.31
CA ALA A 611 26.31 25.39 4.10
C ALA A 611 27.82 25.27 4.36
N ALA A 612 28.52 24.62 3.43
CA ALA A 612 29.97 24.45 3.51
C ALA A 612 30.59 24.46 2.11
N ALA A 613 31.85 24.84 2.04
CA ALA A 613 32.67 24.73 0.83
C ALA A 613 34.05 24.17 1.17
N ARG A 614 34.69 23.55 0.17
CA ARG A 614 36.05 23.06 0.25
C ARG A 614 36.84 23.60 -0.94
N LEU A 615 37.88 24.33 -0.65
CA LEU A 615 38.73 24.96 -1.65
C LEU A 615 40.10 24.27 -1.69
N THR A 616 40.48 23.85 -2.86
CA THR A 616 41.79 23.21 -3.12
C THR A 616 42.69 24.12 -3.91
N GLY A 617 44.01 24.02 -3.73
CA GLY A 617 44.98 24.69 -4.55
C GLY A 617 45.15 26.21 -4.34
N MET A 618 44.63 26.77 -3.22
CA MET A 618 44.86 28.18 -2.84
C MET A 618 45.29 28.30 -1.38
N ASN A 619 45.86 29.45 -1.01
CA ASN A 619 46.20 29.72 0.37
C ASN A 619 44.97 30.28 1.15
N LEU A 620 45.11 30.30 2.48
CA LEU A 620 43.99 30.69 3.35
C LEU A 620 43.62 32.19 3.21
N GLN A 621 44.60 33.04 2.87
CA GLN A 621 44.34 34.46 2.62
C GLN A 621 43.52 34.67 1.33
N GLU A 622 43.93 34.03 0.25
CA GLU A 622 43.20 34.07 -1.04
C GLU A 622 41.76 33.57 -0.88
N ALA A 623 41.56 32.46 -0.13
CA ALA A 623 40.26 31.92 0.16
C ALA A 623 39.40 32.91 0.98
N GLY A 624 39.99 33.58 1.98
CA GLY A 624 39.32 34.58 2.77
C GLY A 624 38.88 35.80 1.97
N ASP A 625 39.77 36.29 1.08
CA ASP A 625 39.47 37.45 0.22
C ASP A 625 38.36 37.10 -0.80
N LYS A 626 38.41 35.89 -1.37
CA LYS A 626 37.35 35.41 -2.25
C LYS A 626 36.01 35.29 -1.54
N LEU A 627 35.99 34.71 -0.33
CA LEU A 627 34.78 34.59 0.48
C LEU A 627 34.18 35.97 0.80
N LYS A 628 35.01 36.95 1.23
CA LYS A 628 34.55 38.31 1.50
C LYS A 628 33.94 38.98 0.28
N THR A 629 34.52 38.81 -0.89
CA THR A 629 33.99 39.32 -2.17
C THR A 629 32.63 38.76 -2.47
N VAL A 630 32.47 37.43 -2.37
CA VAL A 630 31.16 36.78 -2.60
C VAL A 630 30.12 37.22 -1.60
N ILE A 631 30.48 37.38 -0.31
CA ILE A 631 29.56 37.89 0.71
C ILE A 631 29.06 39.29 0.36
N VAL A 632 29.94 40.21 -0.04
CA VAL A 632 29.57 41.58 -0.42
C VAL A 632 28.63 41.57 -1.62
N ASN A 633 28.99 40.87 -2.69
CA ASN A 633 28.16 40.80 -3.92
C ASN A 633 26.74 40.29 -3.62
N GLU A 634 26.61 39.18 -2.90
CA GLU A 634 25.29 38.55 -2.58
C GLU A 634 24.42 39.44 -1.66
N THR A 635 25.04 40.28 -0.84
CA THR A 635 24.32 41.20 0.06
C THR A 635 23.93 42.51 -0.63
N GLU A 636 24.75 43.04 -1.54
CA GLU A 636 24.46 44.24 -2.34
C GLU A 636 23.38 43.98 -3.42
N GLU A 637 23.34 42.80 -4.02
CA GLU A 637 22.28 42.42 -4.97
C GLU A 637 20.89 42.43 -4.32
N LYS A 638 20.78 42.08 -3.04
CA LYS A 638 19.51 42.11 -2.32
C LYS A 638 19.03 43.52 -1.96
N GLU A 639 19.93 44.44 -1.66
CA GLU A 639 19.56 45.84 -1.42
C GLU A 639 19.04 46.55 -2.68
N THR A 640 19.32 46.02 -3.87
CA THR A 640 18.84 46.53 -5.16
C THR A 640 17.54 45.89 -5.63
N GLU A 641 17.11 44.76 -5.03
CA GLU A 641 15.84 44.06 -5.35
C GLU A 641 14.69 44.40 -4.36
N GLU A 642 14.97 45.03 -3.19
CA GLU A 642 13.98 45.59 -2.27
C GLU A 642 13.73 47.10 -2.58
#